data_8d9fb7c1e48deb49a3bdc7b895dfc7f4
#
_entry.id   8d9fb7c1e48deb49a3bdc7b895dfc7f4
#
_cell.length_a   1.000
_cell.length_b   1.000
_cell.length_c   1.000
_cell.angle_alpha   90.00
_cell.angle_beta   90.00
_cell.angle_gamma   90.00
#
_symmetry.space_group_name_H-M   'P 1'
#
loop_
_entity.id
_entity.type
_entity.pdbx_description
1 polymer ?
#
loop_
_entity_poly.entity_id
_entity_poly.type
_entity_poly.pdbx_seq_one_letter_code
_entity_poly.pdbx_strand_id
1 'polypeptide(L)'
;MSEKKIRGGSLIARALKDKGIQHVFTLSGGFCNPALEGFMECQMEVINCPHEQIAGHIADGHTRITRKPAVCLVGPEGFANAVPSMMEAWGERSPVIFITGSSSLKRQGSGGFKEIDDVAIASPLTKYSASITDGTRIREFVDLSLIHI
;
A
#
# COMPACT_ATOMS: atom_id res chain seq x y z
N MET A 1 2.67 26.38 21.44
CA MET A 1 3.37 25.12 21.04
C MET A 1 2.87 24.76 19.65
N SER A 2 3.73 24.75 18.64
CA SER A 2 3.35 24.36 17.27
C SER A 2 3.00 22.87 17.30
N GLU A 3 1.77 22.52 16.94
CA GLU A 3 1.39 21.11 16.74
C GLU A 3 2.31 20.51 15.67
N LYS A 4 3.06 19.49 16.05
CA LYS A 4 3.98 18.79 15.15
C LYS A 4 3.14 18.01 14.14
N LYS A 5 2.97 18.55 12.94
CA LYS A 5 2.26 17.87 11.84
C LYS A 5 2.96 16.54 11.54
N ILE A 6 2.25 15.44 11.65
CA ILE A 6 2.73 14.10 11.30
C ILE A 6 2.42 13.86 9.82
N ARG A 7 3.37 13.32 9.07
CA ARG A 7 3.15 12.97 7.65
C ARG A 7 2.25 11.75 7.52
N GLY A 8 1.41 11.73 6.48
CA GLY A 8 0.51 10.59 6.22
C GLY A 8 1.26 9.26 6.07
N GLY A 9 2.42 9.26 5.40
CA GLY A 9 3.26 8.07 5.28
C GLY A 9 3.73 7.51 6.62
N SER A 10 4.14 8.36 7.56
CA SER A 10 4.51 7.95 8.92
C SER A 10 3.31 7.41 9.71
N LEU A 11 2.09 7.93 9.48
CA LEU A 11 0.87 7.40 10.09
C LEU A 11 0.53 6.00 9.56
N ILE A 12 0.62 5.79 8.24
CA ILE A 12 0.44 4.47 7.61
C ILE A 12 1.43 3.47 8.21
N ALA A 13 2.72 3.82 8.22
CA ALA A 13 3.78 2.96 8.71
C ALA A 13 3.57 2.54 10.18
N ARG A 14 3.24 3.49 11.04
CA ARG A 14 2.94 3.22 12.46
C ARG A 14 1.73 2.31 12.61
N ALA A 15 0.64 2.59 11.90
CA ALA A 15 -0.56 1.78 11.97
C ALA A 15 -0.31 0.34 11.55
N LEU A 16 0.44 0.10 10.48
CA LEU A 16 0.82 -1.23 10.00
C LEU A 16 1.77 -1.94 11.00
N LYS A 17 2.77 -1.22 11.52
CA LYS A 17 3.71 -1.78 12.51
C LYS A 17 3.02 -2.17 13.81
N ASP A 18 2.08 -1.36 14.31
CA ASP A 18 1.26 -1.68 15.49
C ASP A 18 0.48 -3.00 15.33
N LYS A 19 0.20 -3.40 14.09
CA LYS A 19 -0.45 -4.68 13.75
C LYS A 19 0.54 -5.81 13.48
N GLY A 20 1.83 -5.60 13.74
CA GLY A 20 2.88 -6.62 13.60
C GLY A 20 3.37 -6.84 12.16
N ILE A 21 3.00 -5.99 11.22
CA ILE A 21 3.53 -6.04 9.86
C ILE A 21 4.94 -5.46 9.86
N GLN A 22 5.89 -6.24 9.32
CA GLN A 22 7.31 -5.87 9.32
C GLN A 22 7.89 -5.73 7.92
N HIS A 23 7.32 -6.38 6.91
CA HIS A 23 7.87 -6.46 5.57
C HIS A 23 7.04 -5.67 4.57
N VAL A 24 7.73 -4.88 3.75
CA VAL A 24 7.16 -4.09 2.65
C VAL A 24 7.93 -4.42 1.38
N PHE A 25 7.24 -4.91 0.38
CA PHE A 25 7.78 -5.19 -0.94
C PHE A 25 7.39 -4.07 -1.89
N THR A 26 8.34 -3.52 -2.64
CA THR A 26 8.11 -2.30 -3.43
C THR A 26 8.97 -2.27 -4.68
N LEU A 27 8.50 -1.59 -5.71
CA LEU A 27 9.35 -0.88 -6.64
C LEU A 27 9.19 0.61 -6.33
N SER A 28 10.28 1.22 -5.84
CA SER A 28 10.25 2.60 -5.38
C SER A 28 10.00 3.58 -6.53
N GLY A 29 9.20 4.61 -6.25
CA GLY A 29 8.91 5.72 -7.16
C GLY A 29 8.47 6.96 -6.38
N GLY A 30 8.46 8.12 -7.03
CA GLY A 30 8.20 9.39 -6.35
C GLY A 30 6.90 9.44 -5.55
N PHE A 31 5.87 8.75 -5.99
CA PHE A 31 4.59 8.69 -5.27
C PHE A 31 4.63 7.80 -4.02
N CYS A 32 5.64 6.91 -3.92
CA CYS A 32 5.83 6.02 -2.77
C CYS A 32 6.68 6.65 -1.66
N ASN A 33 7.50 7.66 -1.98
CA ASN A 33 8.50 8.21 -1.07
C ASN A 33 7.96 8.60 0.32
N PRO A 34 6.81 9.27 0.47
CA PRO A 34 6.30 9.61 1.80
C PRO A 34 5.99 8.40 2.68
N ALA A 35 5.54 7.29 2.07
CA ALA A 35 5.29 6.04 2.77
C ALA A 35 6.61 5.31 3.08
N LEU A 36 7.56 5.28 2.13
CA LEU A 36 8.87 4.69 2.31
C LEU A 36 9.64 5.36 3.46
N GLU A 37 9.65 6.69 3.52
CA GLU A 37 10.23 7.42 4.66
C GLU A 37 9.60 6.98 5.98
N GLY A 38 8.27 6.85 6.05
CA GLY A 38 7.57 6.38 7.24
C GLY A 38 7.92 4.94 7.62
N PHE A 39 8.06 4.03 6.66
CA PHE A 39 8.48 2.66 6.91
C PHE A 39 9.91 2.59 7.46
N MET A 40 10.83 3.39 6.92
CA MET A 40 12.20 3.49 7.42
C MET A 40 12.25 4.09 8.84
N GLU A 41 11.49 5.16 9.12
CA GLU A 41 11.34 5.74 10.46
C GLU A 41 10.85 4.70 11.48
N CYS A 42 9.96 3.81 11.05
CA CYS A 42 9.44 2.72 11.87
C CYS A 42 10.33 1.47 11.89
N GLN A 43 11.50 1.48 11.24
CA GLN A 43 12.39 0.32 11.16
C GLN A 43 11.68 -0.93 10.59
N MET A 44 10.82 -0.74 9.60
CA MET A 44 10.25 -1.85 8.83
C MET A 44 11.23 -2.28 7.74
N GLU A 45 11.21 -3.55 7.39
CA GLU A 45 12.07 -4.10 6.35
C GLU A 45 11.46 -3.78 4.98
N VAL A 46 12.12 -2.88 4.23
CA VAL A 46 11.71 -2.47 2.88
C VAL A 46 12.55 -3.21 1.86
N ILE A 47 11.92 -4.06 1.06
CA ILE A 47 12.55 -4.88 0.03
C ILE A 47 12.22 -4.31 -1.34
N ASN A 48 13.22 -3.73 -1.99
CA ASN A 48 13.05 -3.18 -3.33
C ASN A 48 13.12 -4.31 -4.37
N CYS A 49 12.14 -4.33 -5.25
CA CYS A 49 11.97 -5.35 -6.29
C CYS A 49 12.20 -4.73 -7.68
N PRO A 50 12.60 -5.53 -8.69
CA PRO A 50 12.88 -5.02 -10.02
C PRO A 50 11.62 -4.69 -10.86
N HIS A 51 10.43 -5.10 -10.39
CA HIS A 51 9.15 -4.87 -11.06
C HIS A 51 8.01 -4.95 -10.05
N GLU A 52 6.93 -4.19 -10.26
CA GLU A 52 5.79 -4.13 -9.33
C GLU A 52 5.04 -5.46 -9.22
N GLN A 53 4.88 -6.16 -10.32
CA GLN A 53 4.30 -7.51 -10.31
C GLN A 53 5.13 -8.47 -9.47
N ILE A 54 6.47 -8.38 -9.56
CA ILE A 54 7.38 -9.21 -8.74
C ILE A 54 7.23 -8.84 -7.27
N ALA A 55 7.13 -7.56 -6.93
CA ALA A 55 6.88 -7.12 -5.56
C ALA A 55 5.60 -7.74 -4.98
N GLY A 56 4.53 -7.74 -5.76
CA GLY A 56 3.25 -8.35 -5.36
C GLY A 56 3.35 -9.87 -5.20
N HIS A 57 4.00 -10.59 -6.13
CA HIS A 57 4.18 -12.05 -6.00
C HIS A 57 5.09 -12.44 -4.84
N ILE A 58 6.14 -11.65 -4.54
CA ILE A 58 6.98 -11.91 -3.37
C ILE A 58 6.18 -11.66 -2.09
N ALA A 59 5.37 -10.60 -2.03
CA ALA A 59 4.46 -10.35 -0.90
C ALA A 59 3.50 -11.53 -0.71
N ASP A 60 2.88 -12.03 -1.77
CA ASP A 60 2.00 -13.20 -1.74
C ASP A 60 2.74 -14.44 -1.20
N GLY A 61 3.89 -14.79 -1.78
CA GLY A 61 4.71 -15.92 -1.32
C GLY A 61 5.13 -15.80 0.14
N HIS A 62 5.51 -14.59 0.57
CA HIS A 62 5.84 -14.31 1.96
C HIS A 62 4.67 -14.60 2.90
N THR A 63 3.45 -14.15 2.56
CA THR A 63 2.27 -14.39 3.40
C THR A 63 1.91 -15.87 3.48
N ARG A 64 2.06 -16.61 2.38
CA ARG A 64 1.79 -18.07 2.34
C ARG A 64 2.72 -18.84 3.27
N ILE A 65 4.00 -18.47 3.30
CA ILE A 65 5.02 -19.14 4.13
C ILE A 65 4.91 -18.74 5.59
N THR A 66 4.80 -17.44 5.85
CA THR A 66 4.86 -16.90 7.23
C THR A 66 3.52 -16.92 7.96
N ARG A 67 2.43 -17.01 7.21
CA ARG A 67 1.05 -16.85 7.71
C ARG A 67 0.81 -15.49 8.38
N LYS A 68 1.56 -14.47 7.93
CA LYS A 68 1.44 -13.09 8.40
C LYS A 68 1.13 -12.16 7.24
N PRO A 69 0.38 -11.08 7.44
CA PRO A 69 0.15 -10.08 6.41
C PRO A 69 1.45 -9.42 5.95
N ALA A 70 1.50 -9.04 4.68
CA ALA A 70 2.58 -8.27 4.09
C ALA A 70 2.03 -7.10 3.27
N VAL A 71 2.89 -6.12 3.00
CA VAL A 71 2.55 -4.93 2.21
C VAL A 71 3.26 -4.99 0.87
N CYS A 72 2.52 -4.74 -0.21
CA CYS A 72 3.05 -4.37 -1.51
C CYS A 72 2.78 -2.88 -1.74
N LEU A 73 3.84 -2.06 -1.80
CA LEU A 73 3.76 -0.62 -2.05
C LEU A 73 4.27 -0.30 -3.44
N VAL A 74 3.44 0.35 -4.26
CA VAL A 74 3.77 0.68 -5.66
C VAL A 74 3.26 2.08 -6.04
N GLY A 75 3.77 2.63 -7.14
CA GLY A 75 3.22 3.87 -7.71
C GLY A 75 1.91 3.61 -8.47
N PRO A 76 1.21 4.67 -8.94
CA PRO A 76 -0.09 4.51 -9.62
C PRO A 76 -0.02 3.62 -10.86
N GLU A 77 0.91 3.88 -11.78
CA GLU A 77 1.12 3.00 -12.95
C GLU A 77 1.62 1.61 -12.56
N GLY A 78 2.43 1.55 -11.51
CA GLY A 78 2.93 0.29 -10.95
C GLY A 78 1.82 -0.53 -10.33
N PHE A 79 0.75 0.11 -9.88
CA PHE A 79 -0.44 -0.58 -9.39
C PHE A 79 -1.10 -1.40 -10.51
N ALA A 80 -1.23 -0.84 -11.70
CA ALA A 80 -1.72 -1.59 -12.86
C ALA A 80 -0.79 -2.77 -13.22
N ASN A 81 0.53 -2.59 -13.12
CA ASN A 81 1.51 -3.67 -13.31
C ASN A 81 1.41 -4.77 -12.24
N ALA A 82 0.93 -4.45 -11.04
CA ALA A 82 0.77 -5.41 -9.94
C ALA A 82 -0.52 -6.24 -10.04
N VAL A 83 -1.45 -5.93 -10.94
CA VAL A 83 -2.75 -6.62 -11.09
C VAL A 83 -2.61 -8.15 -11.19
N PRO A 84 -1.69 -8.74 -11.97
CA PRO A 84 -1.55 -10.19 -12.01
C PRO A 84 -1.23 -10.81 -10.63
N SER A 85 -0.42 -10.14 -9.81
CA SER A 85 -0.12 -10.59 -8.45
C SER A 85 -1.29 -10.40 -7.49
N MET A 86 -2.13 -9.40 -7.71
CA MET A 86 -3.39 -9.24 -6.95
C MET A 86 -4.37 -10.38 -7.24
N MET A 87 -4.49 -10.78 -8.52
CA MET A 87 -5.32 -11.92 -8.92
C MET A 87 -4.85 -13.21 -8.25
N GLU A 88 -3.55 -13.45 -8.20
CA GLU A 88 -2.97 -14.62 -7.54
C GLU A 88 -3.26 -14.60 -6.03
N ALA A 89 -2.96 -13.48 -5.35
CA ALA A 89 -3.24 -13.30 -3.93
C ALA A 89 -4.73 -13.47 -3.60
N TRP A 90 -5.63 -12.97 -4.47
CA TRP A 90 -7.07 -13.14 -4.35
C TRP A 90 -7.48 -14.60 -4.43
N GLY A 91 -7.00 -15.32 -5.47
CA GLY A 91 -7.31 -16.74 -5.68
C GLY A 91 -6.86 -17.63 -4.52
N GLU A 92 -5.66 -17.35 -4.00
CA GLU A 92 -5.05 -18.09 -2.89
C GLU A 92 -5.46 -17.59 -1.50
N ARG A 93 -6.26 -16.54 -1.42
CA ARG A 93 -6.70 -15.91 -0.16
C ARG A 93 -5.51 -15.43 0.69
N SER A 94 -4.47 -14.95 0.06
CA SER A 94 -3.26 -14.47 0.71
C SER A 94 -3.49 -13.09 1.33
N PRO A 95 -3.06 -12.85 2.58
CA PRO A 95 -3.26 -11.59 3.28
C PRO A 95 -2.25 -10.51 2.82
N VAL A 96 -2.36 -10.05 1.58
CA VAL A 96 -1.53 -8.98 1.03
C VAL A 96 -2.29 -7.67 1.04
N ILE A 97 -1.67 -6.62 1.57
CA ILE A 97 -2.17 -5.25 1.52
C ILE A 97 -1.45 -4.53 0.38
N PHE A 98 -2.18 -4.20 -0.67
CA PHE A 98 -1.66 -3.37 -1.76
C PHE A 98 -1.88 -1.90 -1.42
N ILE A 99 -0.82 -1.11 -1.43
CA ILE A 99 -0.85 0.33 -1.20
C ILE A 99 -0.30 1.02 -2.43
N THR A 100 -1.03 2.01 -2.94
CA THR A 100 -0.54 2.86 -4.02
C THR A 100 -0.48 4.32 -3.60
N GLY A 101 0.53 5.03 -4.07
CA GLY A 101 0.56 6.48 -4.01
C GLY A 101 -0.37 7.06 -5.08
N SER A 102 -0.86 8.27 -4.87
CA SER A 102 -1.71 8.98 -5.84
C SER A 102 -1.26 10.42 -6.01
N SER A 103 -1.77 11.09 -7.04
CA SER A 103 -1.64 12.54 -7.18
C SER A 103 -2.28 13.26 -6.00
N SER A 104 -1.89 14.52 -5.77
CA SER A 104 -2.45 15.28 -4.65
C SER A 104 -3.97 15.43 -4.79
N LEU A 105 -4.70 15.36 -3.67
CA LEU A 105 -6.16 15.52 -3.62
C LEU A 105 -6.66 16.78 -4.35
N LYS A 106 -5.87 17.87 -4.33
CA LYS A 106 -6.21 19.12 -5.03
C LYS A 106 -6.22 19.00 -6.55
N ARG A 107 -5.56 18.00 -7.10
CA ARG A 107 -5.44 17.74 -8.55
C ARG A 107 -6.26 16.55 -9.01
N GLN A 108 -6.92 15.87 -8.11
CA GLN A 108 -7.72 14.69 -8.41
C GLN A 108 -8.86 15.06 -9.36
N GLY A 109 -9.04 14.30 -10.44
CA GLY A 109 -10.02 14.58 -11.50
C GLY A 109 -9.59 15.62 -12.53
N SER A 110 -8.36 16.16 -12.43
CA SER A 110 -7.85 17.14 -13.41
C SER A 110 -6.93 16.56 -14.48
N GLY A 111 -6.83 15.22 -14.59
CA GLY A 111 -5.90 14.57 -15.51
C GLY A 111 -4.45 14.73 -15.07
N GLY A 112 -4.19 14.65 -13.76
CA GLY A 112 -2.86 14.76 -13.19
C GLY A 112 -1.93 13.66 -13.70
N PHE A 113 -0.61 13.90 -13.60
CA PHE A 113 0.39 12.91 -14.02
C PHE A 113 0.17 11.58 -13.27
N LYS A 114 0.01 10.49 -14.03
CA LYS A 114 -0.22 9.13 -13.52
C LYS A 114 -1.50 8.98 -12.68
N GLU A 115 -2.50 9.80 -12.93
CA GLU A 115 -3.79 9.68 -12.28
C GLU A 115 -4.60 8.57 -12.94
N ILE A 116 -4.94 7.54 -12.18
CA ILE A 116 -5.80 6.45 -12.58
C ILE A 116 -6.79 6.13 -11.46
N ASP A 117 -7.88 5.43 -11.76
CA ASP A 117 -8.81 4.94 -10.75
C ASP A 117 -8.36 3.59 -10.20
N ASP A 118 -7.40 3.65 -9.26
CA ASP A 118 -6.84 2.47 -8.61
C ASP A 118 -7.91 1.66 -7.86
N VAL A 119 -8.92 2.33 -7.29
CA VAL A 119 -10.01 1.69 -6.57
C VAL A 119 -10.87 0.86 -7.51
N ALA A 120 -11.22 1.40 -8.68
CA ALA A 120 -11.97 0.65 -9.70
C ALA A 120 -11.19 -0.57 -10.19
N ILE A 121 -9.86 -0.46 -10.37
CA ILE A 121 -9.00 -1.58 -10.76
C ILE A 121 -8.95 -2.64 -9.66
N ALA A 122 -8.83 -2.24 -8.39
CA ALA A 122 -8.69 -3.15 -7.27
C ALA A 122 -10.00 -3.83 -6.87
N SER A 123 -11.13 -3.16 -7.05
CA SER A 123 -12.43 -3.59 -6.52
C SER A 123 -12.81 -5.05 -6.83
N PRO A 124 -12.64 -5.58 -8.07
CA PRO A 124 -12.95 -6.97 -8.38
C PRO A 124 -11.95 -8.00 -7.84
N LEU A 125 -10.79 -7.55 -7.36
CA LEU A 125 -9.66 -8.39 -6.96
C LEU A 125 -9.31 -8.29 -5.47
N THR A 126 -10.13 -7.58 -4.70
CA THR A 126 -9.90 -7.37 -3.27
C THR A 126 -11.21 -7.44 -2.48
N LYS A 127 -11.13 -7.80 -1.22
CA LYS A 127 -12.28 -7.75 -0.30
C LYS A 127 -12.62 -6.32 0.14
N TYR A 128 -11.61 -5.45 0.09
CA TYR A 128 -11.74 -4.06 0.47
C TYR A 128 -10.79 -3.20 -0.36
N SER A 129 -11.29 -2.16 -0.97
CA SER A 129 -10.52 -1.16 -1.69
C SER A 129 -11.06 0.23 -1.40
N ALA A 130 -10.19 1.18 -1.12
CA ALA A 130 -10.60 2.55 -0.80
C ALA A 130 -9.49 3.55 -1.07
N SER A 131 -9.89 4.78 -1.38
CA SER A 131 -9.00 5.94 -1.45
C SER A 131 -9.06 6.72 -0.14
N ILE A 132 -7.89 7.02 0.45
CA ILE A 132 -7.80 7.79 1.69
C ILE A 132 -7.71 9.26 1.33
N THR A 133 -8.81 9.97 1.47
CA THR A 133 -8.91 11.40 1.17
C THR A 133 -8.76 12.31 2.41
N ASP A 134 -8.82 11.73 3.61
CA ASP A 134 -8.65 12.41 4.89
C ASP A 134 -7.53 11.75 5.70
N GLY A 135 -6.44 12.49 5.91
CA GLY A 135 -5.27 12.01 6.66
C GLY A 135 -5.58 11.63 8.12
N THR A 136 -6.63 12.19 8.73
CA THR A 136 -7.05 11.87 10.10
C THR A 136 -7.62 10.46 10.22
N ARG A 137 -8.09 9.90 9.10
CA ARG A 137 -8.70 8.57 9.02
C ARG A 137 -7.75 7.46 8.56
N ILE A 138 -6.46 7.76 8.36
CA ILE A 138 -5.49 6.76 7.88
C ILE A 138 -5.51 5.50 8.73
N ARG A 139 -5.51 5.63 10.06
CA ARG A 139 -5.53 4.47 10.96
C ARG A 139 -6.78 3.61 10.77
N GLU A 140 -7.94 4.25 10.63
CA GLU A 140 -9.21 3.56 10.36
C GLU A 140 -9.14 2.74 9.07
N PHE A 141 -8.62 3.31 7.98
CA PHE A 141 -8.49 2.59 6.70
C PHE A 141 -7.51 1.42 6.78
N VAL A 142 -6.41 1.56 7.53
CA VAL A 142 -5.48 0.45 7.78
C VAL A 142 -6.17 -0.64 8.59
N ASP A 143 -6.91 -0.29 9.64
CA ASP A 143 -7.66 -1.25 10.45
C ASP A 143 -8.72 -1.99 9.60
N LEU A 144 -9.47 -1.27 8.76
CA LEU A 144 -10.45 -1.86 7.85
C LEU A 144 -9.82 -2.82 6.84
N SER A 145 -8.66 -2.46 6.26
CA SER A 145 -7.98 -3.35 5.32
C SER A 145 -7.59 -4.68 5.98
N LEU A 146 -7.20 -4.66 7.25
CA LEU A 146 -6.80 -5.84 8.02
C LEU A 146 -7.98 -6.67 8.53
N ILE A 147 -9.13 -6.06 8.82
CA ILE A 147 -10.34 -6.79 9.22
C ILE A 147 -10.85 -7.67 8.07
N HIS A 148 -10.63 -7.26 6.82
CA HIS A 148 -11.09 -7.97 5.64
C HIS A 148 -10.10 -9.02 5.12
N ILE A 149 -8.90 -9.06 5.65
CA ILE A 149 -7.87 -10.05 5.28
C ILE A 149 -8.17 -11.45 5.82
#